data_7eac02be4563fc87f8609d7e2ce51701
#
_entry.id   7eac02be4563fc87f8609d7e2ce51701
#
_cell.length_a   1.000
_cell.length_b   1.000
_cell.length_c   1.000
_cell.angle_alpha   90.00
_cell.angle_beta   90.00
_cell.angle_gamma   90.00
#
_symmetry.space_group_name_H-M   'P 1'
#
loop_
_entity.id
_entity.type
_entity.pdbx_description
1 polymer ?
#
loop_
_entity_poly.entity_id
_entity_poly.type
_entity_poly.pdbx_seq_one_letter_code
_entity_poly.pdbx_strand_id
1 'polypeptide(L)'
;MRKYHHINLNDQQIRTEELEGEAIARAGRYHIAKTLLEEGVATVDPLSPENVLIFSAGPFAGSSFSNANRTSVGCKSPLTGGIKEANGGGTFSYALGQLHIAGFNLYGASDEWVVIHIKKDGSIEFDSAEGYLGLGNFECAAKLHKKYGKKVSLGICGPVGEYMGLLAGISFSDSDRRPARLAARGGVGAVMGSKKVKAVVVDMNKMPTFVDRKSVLKAIRTYARELQASPAISEFYGPIGTMGMADFTNLTGGLPVRNFSSGQLVNPDEGIFKMGGDYIGPMNKERGGKQMHACMPGCVIQCSNVYANADGQEIVSPVEYETLGLLGTNCGVSDPDDLAALNYIANDLGIDTIETGAMLAVLMEAGLADFGDVEFMAKALKEIHLGTENGRIWAQGTARVGEYYNVERVPVIKKQAISAYDPRVIEATGITMMVTAQGADHTAGNVPRMKSRHKNVDELMEASLAAQLSSAATDSLGLCIFGRSVTNTNLDFIVGSINHAHGTNLKPEFFNEIGRETLLLEYEFNRQAGFTVEDDELPAFFYNEALHPTNQTARFHAPEVHNIYERLNRPQQEKGGY
;
A
#
# COMPACT_ATOMS: atom_id res chain seq x y z
N MET A 1 -6.89 -20.71 17.77
CA MET A 1 -8.22 -20.18 17.52
C MET A 1 -8.17 -18.66 17.49
N ARG A 2 -8.80 -18.02 16.50
CA ARG A 2 -8.99 -16.57 16.38
C ARG A 2 -10.41 -16.26 15.97
N LYS A 3 -10.94 -15.11 16.39
CA LYS A 3 -12.27 -14.63 16.02
C LYS A 3 -12.20 -13.87 14.70
N TYR A 4 -13.28 -13.97 13.92
CA TYR A 4 -13.52 -13.11 12.76
C TYR A 4 -14.92 -12.49 12.90
N HIS A 5 -15.03 -11.18 12.75
CA HIS A 5 -16.27 -10.47 12.98
C HIS A 5 -16.92 -10.01 11.67
N HIS A 6 -18.22 -10.24 11.56
CA HIS A 6 -19.06 -9.71 10.49
C HIS A 6 -19.95 -8.64 11.11
N ILE A 7 -19.70 -7.39 10.78
CA ILE A 7 -20.36 -6.22 11.38
C ILE A 7 -21.32 -5.63 10.36
N ASN A 8 -22.61 -5.71 10.63
CA ASN A 8 -23.64 -5.06 9.83
C ASN A 8 -23.88 -3.65 10.40
N LEU A 9 -23.54 -2.64 9.62
CA LEU A 9 -23.65 -1.24 10.04
C LEU A 9 -25.08 -0.70 10.03
N ASN A 10 -26.02 -1.33 9.28
CA ASN A 10 -27.40 -0.87 9.20
C ASN A 10 -28.13 -1.02 10.56
N ASP A 11 -27.82 -2.08 11.29
CA ASP A 11 -28.49 -2.44 12.55
C ASP A 11 -27.51 -2.70 13.70
N GLN A 12 -26.20 -2.50 13.46
CA GLN A 12 -25.10 -2.71 14.39
C GLN A 12 -25.01 -4.15 14.92
N GLN A 13 -25.56 -5.13 14.18
CA GLN A 13 -25.44 -6.53 14.52
C GLN A 13 -24.06 -7.08 14.22
N ILE A 14 -23.55 -7.93 15.11
CA ILE A 14 -22.24 -8.55 15.00
C ILE A 14 -22.39 -10.07 15.04
N ARG A 15 -22.02 -10.72 13.94
CA ARG A 15 -21.83 -12.17 13.90
C ARG A 15 -20.34 -12.46 14.04
N THR A 16 -19.99 -13.37 14.89
CA THR A 16 -18.60 -13.79 15.10
C THR A 16 -18.46 -15.26 14.74
N GLU A 17 -17.42 -15.58 13.96
CA GLU A 17 -16.98 -16.94 13.70
C GLU A 17 -15.60 -17.20 14.31
N GLU A 18 -15.29 -18.46 14.57
CA GLU A 18 -14.02 -18.90 15.10
C GLU A 18 -13.20 -19.58 13.98
N LEU A 19 -11.98 -19.10 13.77
CA LEU A 19 -11.05 -19.63 12.79
C LEU A 19 -9.97 -20.45 13.50
N GLU A 20 -9.60 -21.59 12.92
CA GLU A 20 -8.55 -22.46 13.42
C GLU A 20 -7.63 -22.93 12.29
N GLY A 21 -6.42 -23.31 12.65
CA GLY A 21 -5.46 -23.94 11.76
C GLY A 21 -5.19 -23.15 10.48
N GLU A 22 -5.40 -23.81 9.35
CA GLU A 22 -5.14 -23.25 8.02
C GLU A 22 -6.04 -22.04 7.70
N ALA A 23 -7.27 -21.96 8.23
CA ALA A 23 -8.15 -20.81 8.03
C ALA A 23 -7.54 -19.51 8.57
N ILE A 24 -6.69 -19.57 9.62
CA ILE A 24 -5.95 -18.41 10.11
C ILE A 24 -4.78 -18.06 9.17
N ALA A 25 -4.16 -19.03 8.52
CA ALA A 25 -3.06 -18.80 7.59
C ALA A 25 -3.52 -18.23 6.25
N ARG A 26 -4.75 -18.53 5.83
CA ARG A 26 -5.38 -18.01 4.60
C ARG A 26 -6.00 -16.62 4.85
N ALA A 27 -5.16 -15.64 5.17
CA ALA A 27 -5.54 -14.30 5.58
C ALA A 27 -5.27 -13.25 4.47
N GLY A 28 -5.23 -11.98 4.84
CA GLY A 28 -4.78 -10.85 4.04
C GLY A 28 -5.42 -10.80 2.66
N ARG A 29 -4.60 -10.67 1.65
CA ARG A 29 -5.00 -10.50 0.25
C ARG A 29 -5.80 -11.70 -0.29
N TYR A 30 -5.43 -12.95 0.10
CA TYR A 30 -6.22 -14.14 -0.23
C TYR A 30 -7.64 -14.07 0.33
N HIS A 31 -7.75 -13.79 1.62
CA HIS A 31 -9.05 -13.72 2.29
C HIS A 31 -9.96 -12.65 1.66
N ILE A 32 -9.39 -11.50 1.32
CA ILE A 32 -10.10 -10.40 0.65
C ILE A 32 -10.66 -10.87 -0.70
N ALA A 33 -9.80 -11.44 -1.56
CA ALA A 33 -10.20 -11.87 -2.89
C ALA A 33 -11.29 -12.96 -2.84
N LYS A 34 -11.12 -13.94 -1.96
CA LYS A 34 -12.11 -15.00 -1.74
C LYS A 34 -13.44 -14.43 -1.25
N THR A 35 -13.42 -13.60 -0.22
CA THR A 35 -14.65 -13.04 0.37
C THR A 35 -15.42 -12.17 -0.64
N LEU A 36 -14.73 -11.27 -1.36
CA LEU A 36 -15.41 -10.40 -2.33
C LEU A 36 -16.05 -11.18 -3.49
N LEU A 37 -15.45 -12.30 -3.92
CA LEU A 37 -16.06 -13.21 -4.90
C LEU A 37 -17.28 -13.95 -4.32
N GLU A 38 -17.16 -14.47 -3.10
CA GLU A 38 -18.25 -15.19 -2.43
C GLU A 38 -19.46 -14.27 -2.14
N GLU A 39 -19.21 -13.00 -1.81
CA GLU A 39 -20.25 -11.98 -1.61
C GLU A 39 -20.86 -11.47 -2.93
N GLY A 40 -20.26 -11.79 -4.09
CA GLY A 40 -20.79 -11.45 -5.42
C GLY A 40 -20.76 -9.95 -5.75
N VAL A 41 -19.83 -9.19 -5.14
CA VAL A 41 -19.82 -7.72 -5.25
C VAL A 41 -19.09 -7.17 -6.47
N ALA A 42 -18.69 -8.01 -7.41
CA ALA A 42 -17.94 -7.57 -8.60
C ALA A 42 -18.69 -6.54 -9.48
N THR A 43 -20.03 -6.58 -9.45
CA THR A 43 -20.89 -5.72 -10.30
C THR A 43 -21.60 -4.59 -9.55
N VAL A 44 -21.45 -4.50 -8.21
CA VAL A 44 -22.10 -3.45 -7.43
C VAL A 44 -21.41 -2.09 -7.61
N ASP A 45 -22.13 -1.00 -7.33
CA ASP A 45 -21.51 0.32 -7.18
C ASP A 45 -20.53 0.27 -5.99
N PRO A 46 -19.24 0.59 -6.19
CA PRO A 46 -18.24 0.48 -5.13
C PRO A 46 -18.45 1.41 -3.93
N LEU A 47 -19.23 2.47 -4.07
CA LEU A 47 -19.59 3.38 -2.96
C LEU A 47 -20.98 3.09 -2.37
N SER A 48 -21.67 2.08 -2.89
CA SER A 48 -22.96 1.65 -2.34
C SER A 48 -22.80 0.83 -1.04
N PRO A 49 -23.86 0.70 -0.23
CA PRO A 49 -23.85 -0.16 0.95
C PRO A 49 -23.58 -1.63 0.67
N GLU A 50 -23.82 -2.10 -0.56
CA GLU A 50 -23.62 -3.50 -0.98
C GLU A 50 -22.14 -3.89 -1.06
N ASN A 51 -21.24 -2.92 -1.30
CA ASN A 51 -19.81 -3.19 -1.25
C ASN A 51 -19.36 -3.55 0.18
N VAL A 52 -18.45 -4.51 0.28
CA VAL A 52 -17.92 -4.96 1.58
C VAL A 52 -16.54 -4.33 1.80
N LEU A 53 -16.31 -3.77 2.99
CA LEU A 53 -14.98 -3.31 3.40
C LEU A 53 -14.41 -4.32 4.41
N ILE A 54 -13.26 -4.92 4.05
CA ILE A 54 -12.64 -6.03 4.77
C ILE A 54 -11.34 -5.58 5.41
N PHE A 55 -11.14 -5.93 6.69
CA PHE A 55 -9.88 -5.76 7.40
C PHE A 55 -9.35 -7.15 7.80
N SER A 56 -8.11 -7.46 7.44
CA SER A 56 -7.51 -8.76 7.71
C SER A 56 -6.11 -8.63 8.31
N ALA A 57 -5.84 -9.48 9.30
CA ALA A 57 -4.58 -9.59 10.02
C ALA A 57 -3.95 -10.97 9.76
N GLY A 58 -2.64 -11.02 9.52
CA GLY A 58 -1.92 -12.24 9.21
C GLY A 58 -1.74 -13.21 10.39
N PRO A 59 -1.25 -14.43 10.15
CA PRO A 59 -1.15 -15.49 11.17
C PRO A 59 -0.24 -15.14 12.35
N PHE A 60 0.76 -14.28 12.17
CA PHE A 60 1.67 -13.83 13.23
C PHE A 60 1.27 -12.52 13.89
N ALA A 61 0.16 -11.92 13.51
CA ALA A 61 -0.30 -10.63 14.04
C ALA A 61 -0.41 -10.67 15.58
N GLY A 62 -0.02 -9.57 16.21
CA GLY A 62 0.04 -9.42 17.66
C GLY A 62 1.34 -9.90 18.30
N SER A 63 2.26 -10.45 17.51
CA SER A 63 3.59 -10.91 17.97
C SER A 63 4.71 -9.98 17.49
N SER A 64 5.91 -10.22 18.01
CA SER A 64 7.13 -9.56 17.54
C SER A 64 7.83 -10.32 16.40
N PHE A 65 7.12 -11.21 15.69
CA PHE A 65 7.62 -11.77 14.44
C PHE A 65 7.86 -10.62 13.47
N SER A 66 9.11 -10.46 12.99
CA SER A 66 9.49 -9.26 12.25
C SER A 66 8.60 -9.05 11.02
N ASN A 67 8.29 -7.80 10.71
CA ASN A 67 7.53 -7.38 9.52
C ASN A 67 6.22 -8.16 9.24
N ALA A 68 5.59 -8.74 10.28
CA ALA A 68 4.41 -9.61 10.18
C ALA A 68 3.13 -9.00 10.78
N ASN A 69 3.07 -7.68 10.90
CA ASN A 69 1.93 -6.96 11.44
C ASN A 69 1.32 -5.98 10.41
N ARG A 70 1.36 -6.32 9.13
CA ARG A 70 0.66 -5.52 8.12
C ARG A 70 -0.85 -5.77 8.21
N THR A 71 -1.62 -4.69 8.04
CA THR A 71 -3.08 -4.77 7.95
C THR A 71 -3.48 -4.70 6.49
N SER A 72 -4.15 -5.71 5.99
CA SER A 72 -4.77 -5.69 4.66
C SER A 72 -6.18 -5.15 4.75
N VAL A 73 -6.51 -4.21 3.87
CA VAL A 73 -7.85 -3.63 3.70
C VAL A 73 -8.30 -3.87 2.28
N GLY A 74 -9.50 -4.42 2.09
CA GLY A 74 -9.98 -4.73 0.76
C GLY A 74 -11.44 -4.44 0.51
N CYS A 75 -11.74 -4.17 -0.76
CA CYS A 75 -13.08 -3.88 -1.26
C CYS A 75 -13.11 -3.93 -2.79
N LYS A 76 -14.29 -3.77 -3.40
CA LYS A 76 -14.34 -3.28 -4.78
C LYS A 76 -13.90 -1.82 -4.79
N SER A 77 -12.87 -1.51 -5.59
CA SER A 77 -12.27 -0.18 -5.66
C SER A 77 -13.19 0.84 -6.34
N PRO A 78 -13.49 1.98 -5.71
CA PRO A 78 -14.18 3.07 -6.39
C PRO A 78 -13.27 3.84 -7.37
N LEU A 79 -11.94 3.69 -7.25
CA LEU A 79 -11.00 4.32 -8.16
C LEU A 79 -10.91 3.53 -9.46
N THR A 80 -10.73 2.21 -9.41
CA THR A 80 -10.52 1.35 -10.58
C THR A 80 -11.79 0.66 -11.08
N GLY A 81 -12.74 0.36 -10.20
CA GLY A 81 -13.90 -0.50 -10.49
C GLY A 81 -13.61 -2.01 -10.33
N GLY A 82 -12.36 -2.38 -10.11
CA GLY A 82 -11.93 -3.77 -9.88
C GLY A 82 -11.71 -4.09 -8.41
N ILE A 83 -11.08 -5.25 -8.17
CA ILE A 83 -10.67 -5.64 -6.83
C ILE A 83 -9.53 -4.75 -6.30
N LYS A 84 -9.54 -4.47 -5.01
CA LYS A 84 -8.42 -3.81 -4.35
C LYS A 84 -8.12 -4.44 -3.00
N GLU A 85 -6.84 -4.72 -2.81
CA GLU A 85 -6.22 -4.84 -1.51
C GLU A 85 -5.21 -3.71 -1.34
N ALA A 86 -5.35 -2.94 -0.26
CA ALA A 86 -4.38 -1.95 0.18
C ALA A 86 -3.89 -2.35 1.56
N ASN A 87 -2.58 -2.33 1.79
CA ASN A 87 -2.08 -2.70 3.10
C ASN A 87 -1.15 -1.64 3.70
N GLY A 88 -1.23 -1.49 5.01
CA GLY A 88 -0.42 -0.57 5.78
C GLY A 88 0.33 -1.29 6.91
N GLY A 89 1.47 -0.73 7.29
CA GLY A 89 2.15 -1.08 8.54
C GLY A 89 1.40 -0.51 9.75
N GLY A 90 2.11 -0.33 10.85
CA GLY A 90 1.53 0.26 12.05
C GLY A 90 1.16 -0.76 13.12
N THR A 91 0.30 -0.35 14.01
CA THR A 91 -0.09 -1.13 15.19
C THR A 91 -1.48 -1.75 15.10
N PHE A 92 -2.22 -1.55 14.00
CA PHE A 92 -3.62 -1.96 13.92
C PHE A 92 -3.78 -3.49 13.88
N SER A 93 -3.10 -4.16 12.94
CA SER A 93 -3.06 -5.63 12.88
C SER A 93 -2.42 -6.23 14.14
N TYR A 94 -1.42 -5.54 14.71
CA TYR A 94 -0.80 -5.93 15.98
C TYR A 94 -1.83 -5.94 17.11
N ALA A 95 -2.67 -4.91 17.24
CA ALA A 95 -3.73 -4.84 18.24
C ALA A 95 -4.80 -5.91 18.02
N LEU A 96 -5.26 -6.11 16.77
CA LEU A 96 -6.21 -7.18 16.43
C LEU A 96 -5.66 -8.55 16.86
N GLY A 97 -4.42 -8.86 16.49
CA GLY A 97 -3.77 -10.12 16.85
C GLY A 97 -3.67 -10.34 18.37
N GLN A 98 -3.40 -9.27 19.14
CA GLN A 98 -3.37 -9.32 20.61
C GLN A 98 -4.74 -9.62 21.24
N LEU A 99 -5.83 -9.31 20.55
CA LEU A 99 -7.18 -9.65 20.94
C LEU A 99 -7.66 -10.99 20.36
N HIS A 100 -6.76 -11.75 19.72
CA HIS A 100 -7.10 -12.99 19.01
C HIS A 100 -8.14 -12.78 17.90
N ILE A 101 -8.08 -11.63 17.20
CA ILE A 101 -8.94 -11.30 16.07
C ILE A 101 -8.13 -11.46 14.78
N ALA A 102 -8.65 -12.24 13.82
CA ALA A 102 -8.08 -12.43 12.49
C ALA A 102 -8.49 -11.32 11.51
N GLY A 103 -9.62 -10.66 11.77
CA GLY A 103 -10.12 -9.59 10.94
C GLY A 103 -11.61 -9.34 11.16
N PHE A 104 -12.15 -8.46 10.34
CA PHE A 104 -13.60 -8.17 10.32
C PHE A 104 -14.03 -7.59 8.97
N ASN A 105 -15.30 -7.81 8.64
CA ASN A 105 -15.99 -7.23 7.50
C ASN A 105 -16.99 -6.16 7.98
N LEU A 106 -17.09 -5.07 7.23
CA LEU A 106 -18.11 -4.04 7.38
C LEU A 106 -19.10 -4.15 6.23
N TYR A 107 -20.35 -4.47 6.55
CA TYR A 107 -21.49 -4.58 5.64
C TYR A 107 -22.43 -3.41 5.81
N GLY A 108 -23.15 -3.04 4.75
CA GLY A 108 -24.11 -1.95 4.80
C GLY A 108 -23.47 -0.58 4.98
N ALA A 109 -24.24 0.36 5.52
CA ALA A 109 -23.81 1.69 5.91
C ALA A 109 -24.55 2.15 7.16
N SER A 110 -23.89 2.88 8.05
CA SER A 110 -24.53 3.45 9.23
C SER A 110 -25.41 4.66 8.85
N ASP A 111 -26.52 4.86 9.55
CA ASP A 111 -27.34 6.06 9.38
C ASP A 111 -26.60 7.33 9.83
N GLU A 112 -25.85 7.22 10.93
CA GLU A 112 -25.04 8.28 11.52
C GLU A 112 -23.54 7.93 11.47
N TRP A 113 -22.69 8.94 11.55
CA TRP A 113 -21.25 8.73 11.63
C TRP A 113 -20.84 8.09 12.95
N VAL A 114 -20.11 6.97 12.86
CA VAL A 114 -19.71 6.18 14.02
C VAL A 114 -18.20 6.02 14.16
N VAL A 115 -17.77 5.81 15.40
CA VAL A 115 -16.49 5.22 15.78
C VAL A 115 -16.78 3.81 16.28
N ILE A 116 -16.15 2.81 15.70
CA ILE A 116 -16.25 1.42 16.15
C ILE A 116 -15.13 1.18 17.16
N HIS A 117 -15.46 0.76 18.38
CA HIS A 117 -14.49 0.44 19.42
C HIS A 117 -14.47 -1.05 19.72
N ILE A 118 -13.39 -1.72 19.32
CA ILE A 118 -13.11 -3.14 19.61
C ILE A 118 -12.33 -3.20 20.91
N LYS A 119 -13.02 -3.63 21.99
CA LYS A 119 -12.52 -3.56 23.35
C LYS A 119 -11.72 -4.81 23.74
N LYS A 120 -10.89 -4.65 24.74
CA LYS A 120 -10.03 -5.69 25.28
C LYS A 120 -10.78 -6.92 25.81
N ASP A 121 -12.02 -6.78 26.24
CA ASP A 121 -12.89 -7.87 26.69
C ASP A 121 -13.56 -8.62 25.51
N GLY A 122 -13.35 -8.15 24.29
CA GLY A 122 -13.91 -8.71 23.06
C GLY A 122 -15.27 -8.13 22.68
N SER A 123 -15.81 -7.17 23.45
CA SER A 123 -17.01 -6.43 23.06
C SER A 123 -16.69 -5.40 21.98
N ILE A 124 -17.69 -5.08 21.15
CA ILE A 124 -17.59 -4.06 20.09
C ILE A 124 -18.71 -3.04 20.36
N GLU A 125 -18.33 -1.78 20.46
CA GLU A 125 -19.24 -0.68 20.71
C GLU A 125 -19.19 0.33 19.57
N PHE A 126 -20.31 1.06 19.39
CA PHE A 126 -20.47 2.11 18.40
C PHE A 126 -20.70 3.43 19.11
N ASP A 127 -19.74 4.33 18.96
CA ASP A 127 -19.82 5.68 19.52
C ASP A 127 -20.13 6.70 18.42
N SER A 128 -20.75 7.82 18.74
CA SER A 128 -20.92 8.94 17.81
C SER A 128 -19.57 9.48 17.37
N ALA A 129 -19.42 9.73 16.07
CA ALA A 129 -18.22 10.33 15.49
C ALA A 129 -18.35 11.85 15.23
N GLU A 130 -19.45 12.50 15.61
CA GLU A 130 -19.74 13.90 15.27
C GLU A 130 -18.60 14.86 15.64
N GLY A 131 -17.97 14.67 16.79
CA GLY A 131 -16.85 15.52 17.26
C GLY A 131 -15.51 15.34 16.52
N TYR A 132 -15.44 14.42 15.53
CA TYR A 132 -14.24 14.10 14.78
C TYR A 132 -14.34 14.42 13.29
N LEU A 133 -15.53 14.81 12.80
CA LEU A 133 -15.74 15.10 11.38
C LEU A 133 -15.02 16.38 10.95
N GLY A 134 -14.50 16.40 9.73
CA GLY A 134 -13.77 17.51 9.12
C GLY A 134 -12.35 17.72 9.67
N LEU A 135 -11.94 16.96 10.70
CA LEU A 135 -10.61 17.08 11.28
C LEU A 135 -9.56 16.38 10.43
N GLY A 136 -8.36 16.97 10.36
CA GLY A 136 -7.18 16.27 9.90
C GLY A 136 -6.85 15.07 10.81
N ASN A 137 -6.14 14.10 10.26
CA ASN A 137 -5.86 12.84 10.96
C ASN A 137 -5.07 13.01 12.25
N PHE A 138 -4.14 13.98 12.33
CA PHE A 138 -3.36 14.22 13.55
C PHE A 138 -4.23 14.76 14.68
N GLU A 139 -5.11 15.73 14.40
CA GLU A 139 -6.06 16.24 15.39
C GLU A 139 -7.10 15.18 15.78
N CYS A 140 -7.63 14.45 14.80
CA CYS A 140 -8.56 13.36 15.05
C CYS A 140 -7.94 12.29 15.95
N ALA A 141 -6.72 11.85 15.66
CA ALA A 141 -5.99 10.88 16.48
C ALA A 141 -5.76 11.38 17.91
N ALA A 142 -5.38 12.65 18.07
CA ALA A 142 -5.19 13.25 19.40
C ALA A 142 -6.48 13.22 20.23
N LYS A 143 -7.62 13.58 19.63
CA LYS A 143 -8.94 13.52 20.29
C LYS A 143 -9.38 12.09 20.61
N LEU A 144 -9.16 11.13 19.68
CA LEU A 144 -9.45 9.72 19.92
C LEU A 144 -8.59 9.16 21.07
N HIS A 145 -7.28 9.45 21.10
CA HIS A 145 -6.42 9.04 22.21
C HIS A 145 -6.79 9.72 23.54
N LYS A 146 -7.36 10.93 23.52
CA LYS A 146 -7.88 11.58 24.72
C LYS A 146 -9.10 10.83 25.29
N LYS A 147 -9.99 10.32 24.42
CA LYS A 147 -11.20 9.56 24.81
C LYS A 147 -10.88 8.13 25.21
N TYR A 148 -10.17 7.38 24.35
CA TYR A 148 -9.97 5.93 24.49
C TYR A 148 -8.64 5.55 25.16
N GLY A 149 -7.79 6.53 25.45
CA GLY A 149 -6.47 6.31 26.07
C GLY A 149 -5.35 6.05 25.06
N LYS A 150 -4.14 5.86 25.59
CA LYS A 150 -2.93 5.71 24.76
C LYS A 150 -2.62 4.26 24.36
N LYS A 151 -3.32 3.29 24.94
CA LYS A 151 -3.13 1.85 24.68
C LYS A 151 -4.16 1.31 23.68
N VAL A 152 -4.39 2.07 22.61
CA VAL A 152 -5.25 1.71 21.50
C VAL A 152 -4.53 1.92 20.18
N SER A 153 -4.92 1.19 19.17
CA SER A 153 -4.56 1.44 17.77
C SER A 153 -5.75 1.99 17.02
N LEU A 154 -5.50 2.90 16.11
CA LEU A 154 -6.51 3.61 15.34
C LEU A 154 -6.44 3.22 13.86
N GLY A 155 -7.60 3.08 13.22
CA GLY A 155 -7.77 3.11 11.77
C GLY A 155 -8.72 4.26 11.43
N ILE A 156 -8.25 5.29 10.75
CA ILE A 156 -8.97 6.56 10.58
C ILE A 156 -9.31 6.79 9.12
N CYS A 157 -10.57 7.12 8.85
CA CYS A 157 -11.03 7.76 7.63
C CYS A 157 -10.75 9.27 7.73
N GLY A 158 -9.86 9.79 6.88
CA GLY A 158 -9.54 11.21 6.84
C GLY A 158 -10.68 12.07 6.28
N PRO A 159 -10.53 13.40 6.31
CA PRO A 159 -11.59 14.33 5.86
C PRO A 159 -11.95 14.15 4.37
N VAL A 160 -11.01 13.70 3.55
CA VAL A 160 -11.23 13.43 2.12
C VAL A 160 -12.12 12.19 1.92
N GLY A 161 -11.97 11.17 2.76
CA GLY A 161 -12.83 9.99 2.74
C GLY A 161 -14.27 10.30 3.19
N GLU A 162 -14.47 11.27 4.08
CA GLU A 162 -15.80 11.66 4.56
C GLU A 162 -16.74 12.13 3.43
N TYR A 163 -16.19 12.80 2.41
CA TYR A 163 -16.95 13.17 1.21
C TYR A 163 -16.70 12.25 0.01
N MET A 164 -16.13 11.06 0.25
CA MET A 164 -15.92 10.02 -0.75
C MET A 164 -14.92 10.44 -1.86
N GLY A 165 -13.92 11.26 -1.54
CA GLY A 165 -12.80 11.54 -2.45
C GLY A 165 -11.97 10.27 -2.65
N LEU A 166 -11.67 9.92 -3.90
CA LEU A 166 -11.05 8.65 -4.27
C LEU A 166 -9.55 8.59 -4.00
N LEU A 167 -8.93 9.72 -3.65
CA LEU A 167 -7.56 9.77 -3.14
C LEU A 167 -7.46 9.18 -1.72
N ALA A 168 -8.59 9.01 -1.02
CA ALA A 168 -8.60 8.64 0.38
C ALA A 168 -8.17 7.20 0.63
N GLY A 169 -7.19 7.02 1.52
CA GLY A 169 -6.82 5.78 2.18
C GLY A 169 -7.37 5.69 3.60
N ILE A 170 -6.92 4.66 4.33
CA ILE A 170 -7.21 4.49 5.76
C ILE A 170 -5.90 4.58 6.52
N SER A 171 -5.83 5.50 7.49
CA SER A 171 -4.62 5.81 8.24
C SER A 171 -4.56 5.01 9.54
N PHE A 172 -3.48 4.24 9.72
CA PHE A 172 -3.22 3.47 10.93
C PHE A 172 -2.21 4.15 11.84
N SER A 173 -2.34 3.94 13.15
CA SER A 173 -1.35 4.36 14.14
C SER A 173 -0.01 3.64 13.91
N ASP A 174 1.09 4.39 13.91
CA ASP A 174 2.44 3.81 14.02
C ASP A 174 2.79 3.49 15.49
N SER A 175 4.03 3.02 15.72
CA SER A 175 4.50 2.68 17.07
C SER A 175 4.62 3.91 18.00
N ASP A 176 4.71 5.12 17.45
CA ASP A 176 4.74 6.38 18.16
C ASP A 176 3.36 7.07 18.21
N ARG A 177 2.30 6.37 17.77
CA ARG A 177 0.90 6.81 17.69
C ARG A 177 0.60 7.88 16.63
N ARG A 178 1.50 8.12 15.65
CA ARG A 178 1.16 8.95 14.50
C ARG A 178 0.16 8.21 13.62
N PRO A 179 -0.89 8.85 13.10
CA PRO A 179 -1.81 8.26 12.12
C PRO A 179 -1.22 8.33 10.70
N ALA A 180 -0.03 7.76 10.51
CA ALA A 180 0.80 7.97 9.33
C ALA A 180 1.21 6.67 8.61
N ARG A 181 0.48 5.57 8.86
CA ARG A 181 0.66 4.31 8.12
C ARG A 181 -0.62 4.01 7.36
N LEU A 182 -0.59 4.26 6.07
CA LEU A 182 -1.79 4.23 5.25
C LEU A 182 -1.94 2.90 4.49
N ALA A 183 -3.14 2.34 4.52
CA ALA A 183 -3.67 1.54 3.44
C ALA A 183 -4.17 2.53 2.39
N ALA A 184 -3.29 2.91 1.44
CA ALA A 184 -3.43 4.17 0.74
C ALA A 184 -4.23 4.08 -0.56
N ARG A 185 -3.96 3.05 -1.37
CA ARG A 185 -4.38 3.04 -2.78
C ARG A 185 -5.78 2.48 -3.02
N GLY A 186 -6.38 2.89 -4.16
CA GLY A 186 -7.63 2.35 -4.67
C GLY A 186 -8.90 2.93 -4.04
N GLY A 187 -8.80 3.99 -3.23
CA GLY A 187 -9.96 4.67 -2.67
C GLY A 187 -10.65 3.93 -1.51
N VAL A 188 -9.92 3.05 -0.80
CA VAL A 188 -10.49 2.29 0.35
C VAL A 188 -11.02 3.21 1.46
N GLY A 189 -10.43 4.41 1.62
CA GLY A 189 -10.92 5.44 2.54
C GLY A 189 -12.26 6.03 2.12
N ALA A 190 -12.51 6.17 0.82
CA ALA A 190 -13.81 6.60 0.30
C ALA A 190 -14.89 5.55 0.58
N VAL A 191 -14.57 4.25 0.48
CA VAL A 191 -15.49 3.17 0.86
C VAL A 191 -15.79 3.20 2.36
N MET A 192 -14.79 3.45 3.22
CA MET A 192 -15.00 3.62 4.65
C MET A 192 -15.91 4.82 4.94
N GLY A 193 -15.70 5.93 4.22
CA GLY A 193 -16.53 7.13 4.30
C GLY A 193 -17.97 6.92 3.84
N SER A 194 -18.19 6.19 2.73
CA SER A 194 -19.53 5.86 2.24
C SER A 194 -20.35 5.03 3.23
N LYS A 195 -19.66 4.29 4.11
CA LYS A 195 -20.25 3.52 5.20
C LYS A 195 -20.45 4.34 6.48
N LYS A 196 -20.08 5.61 6.48
CA LYS A 196 -20.09 6.54 7.64
C LYS A 196 -19.32 5.99 8.86
N VAL A 197 -18.22 5.32 8.64
CA VAL A 197 -17.30 4.91 9.69
C VAL A 197 -16.11 5.89 9.72
N LYS A 198 -16.03 6.71 10.77
CA LYS A 198 -14.96 7.69 10.93
C LYS A 198 -13.66 7.06 11.42
N ALA A 199 -13.76 6.14 12.36
CA ALA A 199 -12.60 5.44 12.88
C ALA A 199 -12.97 4.06 13.44
N VAL A 200 -11.98 3.18 13.44
CA VAL A 200 -11.99 1.94 14.20
C VAL A 200 -10.89 2.05 15.25
N VAL A 201 -11.26 1.89 16.52
CA VAL A 201 -10.37 1.92 17.67
C VAL A 201 -10.23 0.49 18.19
N VAL A 202 -9.01 -0.01 18.31
CA VAL A 202 -8.72 -1.37 18.78
C VAL A 202 -7.87 -1.30 20.04
N ASP A 203 -8.37 -1.87 21.14
CA ASP A 203 -7.61 -1.95 22.38
C ASP A 203 -6.37 -2.83 22.21
N MET A 204 -5.26 -2.44 22.83
CA MET A 204 -4.04 -3.26 22.90
C MET A 204 -4.04 -4.17 24.14
N ASN A 205 -3.44 -5.34 23.98
CA ASN A 205 -3.30 -6.34 25.03
C ASN A 205 -1.89 -6.95 25.03
N LYS A 206 -1.76 -8.17 25.51
CA LYS A 206 -0.53 -8.94 25.48
C LYS A 206 -0.42 -9.73 24.17
N MET A 207 0.80 -10.15 23.85
CA MET A 207 1.06 -11.07 22.73
C MET A 207 0.12 -12.29 22.81
N PRO A 208 -0.50 -12.70 21.69
CA PRO A 208 -1.43 -13.82 21.68
C PRO A 208 -0.73 -15.15 22.04
N THR A 209 -1.51 -16.12 22.47
CA THR A 209 -1.03 -17.47 22.67
C THR A 209 -0.92 -18.19 21.33
N PHE A 210 0.15 -18.97 21.16
CA PHE A 210 0.38 -19.85 20.02
C PHE A 210 0.38 -21.31 20.50
N VAL A 211 0.05 -22.26 19.61
CA VAL A 211 -0.03 -23.68 19.93
C VAL A 211 1.32 -24.20 20.46
N ASP A 212 2.41 -24.00 19.72
CA ASP A 212 3.78 -24.25 20.19
C ASP A 212 4.50 -22.91 20.41
N ARG A 213 4.23 -22.31 21.56
CA ARG A 213 4.84 -21.04 21.94
C ARG A 213 6.37 -21.06 21.93
N LYS A 214 6.99 -22.19 22.34
CA LYS A 214 8.45 -22.29 22.42
C LYS A 214 9.09 -22.21 21.03
N SER A 215 8.56 -22.96 20.08
CA SER A 215 9.04 -22.95 18.69
C SER A 215 8.78 -21.62 18.01
N VAL A 216 7.61 -20.97 18.24
CA VAL A 216 7.35 -19.63 17.71
C VAL A 216 8.32 -18.59 18.25
N LEU A 217 8.62 -18.59 19.55
CA LEU A 217 9.62 -17.66 20.13
C LEU A 217 11.04 -17.93 19.60
N LYS A 218 11.37 -19.19 19.28
CA LYS A 218 12.64 -19.52 18.60
C LYS A 218 12.63 -18.98 17.17
N ALA A 219 11.53 -19.17 16.43
CA ALA A 219 11.36 -18.67 15.07
C ALA A 219 11.47 -17.15 14.99
N ILE A 220 10.85 -16.40 15.91
CA ILE A 220 10.97 -14.95 16.02
C ILE A 220 12.45 -14.52 16.08
N ARG A 221 13.23 -15.14 16.98
CA ARG A 221 14.65 -14.80 17.14
C ARG A 221 15.51 -15.20 15.94
N THR A 222 15.23 -16.36 15.35
CA THR A 222 15.95 -16.85 14.16
C THR A 222 15.68 -15.93 12.97
N TYR A 223 14.41 -15.61 12.72
CA TYR A 223 14.00 -14.74 11.63
C TYR A 223 14.63 -13.35 11.73
N ALA A 224 14.58 -12.74 12.92
CA ALA A 224 15.18 -11.44 13.16
C ALA A 224 16.69 -11.44 12.86
N ARG A 225 17.41 -12.48 13.28
CA ARG A 225 18.85 -12.64 13.02
C ARG A 225 19.15 -12.81 11.53
N GLU A 226 18.39 -13.64 10.83
CA GLU A 226 18.58 -13.87 9.39
C GLU A 226 18.30 -12.61 8.56
N LEU A 227 17.25 -11.86 8.91
CA LEU A 227 16.97 -10.57 8.29
C LEU A 227 18.12 -9.58 8.49
N GLN A 228 18.59 -9.41 9.72
CA GLN A 228 19.69 -8.49 10.03
C GLN A 228 21.02 -8.89 9.38
N ALA A 229 21.23 -10.17 9.11
CA ALA A 229 22.39 -10.67 8.40
C ALA A 229 22.30 -10.49 6.86
N SER A 230 21.10 -10.20 6.34
CA SER A 230 20.90 -9.98 4.90
C SER A 230 21.47 -8.63 4.45
N PRO A 231 22.37 -8.58 3.44
CA PRO A 231 22.88 -7.32 2.90
C PRO A 231 21.78 -6.35 2.43
N ALA A 232 20.68 -6.89 1.89
CA ALA A 232 19.55 -6.05 1.48
C ALA A 232 18.98 -5.24 2.66
N ILE A 233 19.04 -5.78 3.87
CA ILE A 233 18.55 -5.11 5.08
C ILE A 233 19.65 -4.28 5.73
N SER A 234 20.83 -4.87 5.97
CA SER A 234 21.91 -4.23 6.73
C SER A 234 22.60 -3.09 5.96
N GLU A 235 22.62 -3.14 4.63
CA GLU A 235 23.34 -2.17 3.79
C GLU A 235 22.40 -1.22 3.04
N PHE A 236 21.15 -1.60 2.78
CA PHE A 236 20.22 -0.79 1.98
C PHE A 236 18.98 -0.36 2.76
N TYR A 237 18.04 -1.30 3.05
CA TYR A 237 16.75 -0.90 3.63
C TYR A 237 16.87 -0.29 5.04
N GLY A 238 17.74 -0.80 5.89
CA GLY A 238 17.93 -0.25 7.24
C GLY A 238 18.53 1.17 7.19
N PRO A 239 19.76 1.35 6.71
CA PRO A 239 20.46 2.65 6.78
C PRO A 239 19.92 3.70 5.81
N ILE A 240 19.45 3.33 4.61
CA ILE A 240 19.06 4.26 3.55
C ILE A 240 17.52 4.37 3.44
N GLY A 241 16.81 3.26 3.69
CA GLY A 241 15.38 3.18 3.49
C GLY A 241 14.99 3.06 2.01
N THR A 242 13.70 3.23 1.72
CA THR A 242 13.19 3.18 0.35
C THR A 242 13.65 4.36 -0.51
N MET A 243 14.06 5.46 0.11
CA MET A 243 14.56 6.67 -0.58
C MET A 243 15.75 6.36 -1.50
N GLY A 244 16.59 5.36 -1.18
CA GLY A 244 17.70 4.93 -2.04
C GLY A 244 17.26 4.40 -3.41
N MET A 245 15.97 4.08 -3.60
CA MET A 245 15.44 3.77 -4.92
C MET A 245 15.39 5.00 -5.84
N ALA A 246 15.27 6.22 -5.28
CA ALA A 246 15.31 7.44 -6.09
C ALA A 246 16.70 7.68 -6.68
N ASP A 247 17.77 7.41 -5.93
CA ASP A 247 19.14 7.47 -6.46
C ASP A 247 19.31 6.48 -7.62
N PHE A 248 18.84 5.25 -7.43
CA PHE A 248 18.91 4.21 -8.44
C PHE A 248 18.11 4.56 -9.70
N THR A 249 16.86 5.02 -9.55
CA THR A 249 15.99 5.31 -10.69
C THR A 249 16.39 6.60 -11.40
N ASN A 250 16.90 7.62 -10.69
CA ASN A 250 17.50 8.80 -11.29
C ASN A 250 18.75 8.44 -12.12
N LEU A 251 19.62 7.55 -11.58
CA LEU A 251 20.81 7.10 -12.28
C LEU A 251 20.49 6.29 -13.55
N THR A 252 19.48 5.44 -13.49
CA THR A 252 19.11 4.53 -14.58
C THR A 252 18.11 5.11 -15.57
N GLY A 253 17.59 6.31 -15.30
CA GLY A 253 16.64 6.99 -16.17
C GLY A 253 15.19 6.49 -16.06
N GLY A 254 14.84 5.87 -14.94
CA GLY A 254 13.49 5.34 -14.66
C GLY A 254 12.68 6.13 -13.62
N LEU A 255 13.21 7.26 -13.11
CA LEU A 255 12.52 8.13 -12.15
C LEU A 255 11.46 8.97 -12.86
N PRO A 256 10.20 9.01 -12.38
CA PRO A 256 9.21 9.93 -12.96
C PRO A 256 9.57 11.39 -12.63
N VAL A 257 9.68 12.21 -13.66
CA VAL A 257 9.97 13.65 -13.56
C VAL A 257 9.00 14.41 -14.46
N ARG A 258 8.33 15.45 -13.90
CA ARG A 258 7.41 16.34 -14.61
C ARG A 258 6.43 15.56 -15.49
N ASN A 259 5.52 14.85 -14.84
CA ASN A 259 4.52 13.99 -15.48
C ASN A 259 5.11 12.97 -16.46
N PHE A 260 6.15 12.22 -16.03
CA PHE A 260 6.84 11.21 -16.84
C PHE A 260 7.45 11.76 -18.15
N SER A 261 7.74 13.07 -18.22
CA SER A 261 8.39 13.67 -19.38
C SER A 261 9.91 13.45 -19.43
N SER A 262 10.51 13.12 -18.28
CA SER A 262 11.91 12.71 -18.16
C SER A 262 12.04 11.57 -17.15
N GLY A 263 13.07 10.75 -17.32
CA GLY A 263 13.45 9.67 -16.41
C GLY A 263 14.56 10.06 -15.42
N GLN A 264 15.02 11.30 -15.48
CA GLN A 264 16.12 11.82 -14.69
C GLN A 264 15.89 13.28 -14.31
N LEU A 265 15.98 13.60 -13.02
CA LEU A 265 15.87 14.99 -12.54
C LEU A 265 17.19 15.74 -12.62
N VAL A 266 18.29 15.08 -12.24
CA VAL A 266 19.65 15.62 -12.22
C VAL A 266 20.58 14.60 -12.85
N ASN A 267 21.36 15.05 -13.84
CA ASN A 267 22.47 14.25 -14.37
C ASN A 267 23.56 14.15 -13.28
N PRO A 268 23.95 12.93 -12.84
CA PRO A 268 24.94 12.76 -11.78
C PRO A 268 26.32 13.39 -12.08
N ASP A 269 26.67 13.54 -13.38
CA ASP A 269 27.91 14.18 -13.80
C ASP A 269 27.87 15.71 -13.74
N GLU A 270 26.68 16.30 -13.62
CA GLU A 270 26.45 17.75 -13.69
C GLU A 270 26.00 18.37 -12.37
N GLY A 271 25.52 17.58 -11.42
CA GLY A 271 25.00 18.12 -10.17
C GLY A 271 24.69 17.10 -9.08
N ILE A 272 24.25 17.61 -7.93
CA ILE A 272 23.87 16.80 -6.76
C ILE A 272 22.37 16.51 -6.83
N PHE A 273 22.00 15.24 -6.82
CA PHE A 273 20.61 14.79 -6.70
C PHE A 273 20.16 14.84 -5.24
N LYS A 274 19.42 15.91 -4.87
CA LYS A 274 18.98 16.13 -3.48
C LYS A 274 17.76 15.30 -3.07
N MET A 275 17.06 14.70 -4.01
CA MET A 275 15.83 13.95 -3.79
C MET A 275 16.07 12.43 -3.63
N GLY A 276 17.27 12.02 -3.22
CA GLY A 276 17.64 10.63 -3.02
C GLY A 276 18.07 10.32 -1.58
N GLY A 277 18.12 9.03 -1.27
CA GLY A 277 18.51 8.55 0.06
C GLY A 277 19.95 8.90 0.43
N ASP A 278 20.86 8.95 -0.56
CA ASP A 278 22.26 9.30 -0.37
C ASP A 278 22.45 10.75 0.09
N TYR A 279 21.56 11.65 -0.29
CA TYR A 279 21.56 13.05 0.18
C TYR A 279 20.70 13.24 1.43
N ILE A 280 19.45 12.75 1.41
CA ILE A 280 18.48 12.97 2.48
C ILE A 280 18.90 12.26 3.77
N GLY A 281 19.43 11.05 3.70
CA GLY A 281 19.80 10.26 4.87
C GLY A 281 20.81 10.94 5.79
N PRO A 282 22.00 11.33 5.30
CA PRO A 282 23.01 12.08 6.08
C PRO A 282 22.48 13.43 6.60
N MET A 283 21.82 14.21 5.73
CA MET A 283 21.23 15.50 6.07
C MET A 283 20.21 15.36 7.21
N ASN A 284 19.29 14.41 7.11
CA ASN A 284 18.27 14.17 8.14
C ASN A 284 18.89 13.77 9.49
N LYS A 285 19.94 12.94 9.45
CA LYS A 285 20.69 12.55 10.65
C LYS A 285 21.38 13.75 11.31
N GLU A 286 22.01 14.62 10.52
CA GLU A 286 22.65 15.85 11.01
C GLU A 286 21.65 16.78 11.70
N ARG A 287 20.43 16.86 11.17
CA ARG A 287 19.31 17.64 11.72
C ARG A 287 18.65 17.00 12.95
N GLY A 288 19.08 15.82 13.39
CA GLY A 288 18.49 15.10 14.54
C GLY A 288 17.26 14.25 14.18
N GLY A 289 16.95 14.09 12.90
CA GLY A 289 15.96 13.14 12.44
C GLY A 289 16.42 11.69 12.62
N LYS A 290 15.51 10.74 12.42
CA LYS A 290 15.79 9.31 12.62
C LYS A 290 15.79 8.58 11.29
N GLN A 291 16.87 7.88 11.00
CA GLN A 291 16.88 6.75 10.08
C GLN A 291 16.62 5.46 10.88
N MET A 292 16.39 4.35 10.21
CA MET A 292 16.15 3.06 10.85
C MET A 292 14.96 3.08 11.83
N HIS A 293 13.83 3.61 11.38
CA HIS A 293 12.59 3.65 12.15
C HIS A 293 11.70 2.44 11.79
N ALA A 294 11.16 1.75 12.80
CA ALA A 294 10.26 0.63 12.59
C ALA A 294 8.82 1.12 12.34
N CYS A 295 8.25 0.80 11.18
CA CYS A 295 6.87 1.15 10.86
C CYS A 295 5.83 0.37 11.68
N MET A 296 6.20 -0.79 12.24
CA MET A 296 5.33 -1.64 13.04
C MET A 296 6.10 -2.31 14.19
N PRO A 297 5.44 -2.77 15.26
CA PRO A 297 6.09 -3.43 16.37
C PRO A 297 6.89 -4.67 15.95
N GLY A 298 8.11 -4.82 16.48
CA GLY A 298 8.96 -5.99 16.26
C GLY A 298 9.72 -6.02 14.93
N CYS A 299 9.49 -5.06 14.01
CA CYS A 299 10.17 -5.04 12.72
C CYS A 299 11.65 -4.67 12.86
N VAL A 300 12.56 -5.61 12.53
CA VAL A 300 14.02 -5.38 12.55
C VAL A 300 14.57 -4.82 11.24
N ILE A 301 13.75 -4.74 10.18
CA ILE A 301 14.15 -4.14 8.90
C ILE A 301 14.34 -2.64 9.04
N GLN A 302 13.45 -1.96 9.75
CA GLN A 302 13.55 -0.54 10.11
C GLN A 302 13.81 0.38 8.90
N CYS A 303 13.14 0.12 7.78
CA CYS A 303 13.33 0.83 6.51
C CYS A 303 12.70 2.23 6.48
N SER A 304 11.95 2.60 7.51
CA SER A 304 11.27 3.89 7.62
C SER A 304 12.15 4.95 8.30
N ASN A 305 11.69 6.19 8.34
CA ASN A 305 12.41 7.33 8.90
C ASN A 305 11.48 8.31 9.61
N VAL A 306 12.08 9.24 10.35
CA VAL A 306 11.42 10.44 10.88
C VAL A 306 12.23 11.62 10.35
N TYR A 307 11.62 12.43 9.50
CA TYR A 307 12.26 13.55 8.83
C TYR A 307 12.20 14.81 9.71
N ALA A 308 13.34 15.48 9.86
CA ALA A 308 13.47 16.74 10.57
C ALA A 308 13.85 17.90 9.63
N ASN A 309 13.33 19.09 9.93
CA ASN A 309 13.74 20.32 9.23
C ASN A 309 15.12 20.83 9.72
N ALA A 310 15.58 21.94 9.15
CA ALA A 310 16.86 22.56 9.51
C ALA A 310 16.97 22.97 10.99
N ASP A 311 15.84 23.23 11.66
CA ASP A 311 15.78 23.58 13.09
C ASP A 311 15.74 22.34 14.01
N GLY A 312 15.82 21.14 13.46
CA GLY A 312 15.75 19.88 14.19
C GLY A 312 14.36 19.46 14.64
N GLN A 313 13.31 20.09 14.10
CA GLN A 313 11.93 19.74 14.40
C GLN A 313 11.43 18.63 13.49
N GLU A 314 10.75 17.63 14.05
CA GLU A 314 10.06 16.61 13.28
C GLU A 314 9.00 17.23 12.38
N ILE A 315 9.03 16.93 11.08
CA ILE A 315 8.05 17.38 10.11
C ILE A 315 7.12 16.23 9.74
N VAL A 316 7.66 15.08 9.35
CA VAL A 316 6.87 13.95 8.85
C VAL A 316 7.55 12.61 9.12
N SER A 317 6.77 11.58 9.29
CA SER A 317 7.20 10.18 9.29
C SER A 317 6.19 9.34 8.49
N PRO A 318 6.66 8.65 7.43
CA PRO A 318 7.98 8.72 6.81
C PRO A 318 8.03 9.62 5.56
N VAL A 319 9.23 9.84 5.02
CA VAL A 319 9.47 10.13 3.60
C VAL A 319 9.86 8.80 2.94
N GLU A 320 9.07 8.35 1.98
CA GLU A 320 9.26 7.08 1.26
C GLU A 320 9.48 7.34 -0.24
N TYR A 321 10.08 6.37 -0.95
CA TYR A 321 10.42 6.50 -2.37
C TYR A 321 9.21 6.87 -3.25
N GLU A 322 8.08 6.21 -3.08
CA GLU A 322 6.90 6.48 -3.91
C GLU A 322 6.38 7.91 -3.74
N THR A 323 6.37 8.42 -2.50
CA THR A 323 6.01 9.82 -2.23
C THR A 323 7.01 10.77 -2.88
N LEU A 324 8.30 10.48 -2.74
CA LEU A 324 9.40 11.25 -3.32
C LEU A 324 9.29 11.29 -4.86
N GLY A 325 8.98 10.14 -5.48
CA GLY A 325 8.81 10.03 -6.92
C GLY A 325 7.57 10.75 -7.44
N LEU A 326 6.39 10.48 -6.89
CA LEU A 326 5.14 10.99 -7.46
C LEU A 326 4.77 12.39 -6.94
N LEU A 327 4.75 12.59 -5.62
CA LEU A 327 4.44 13.91 -5.05
C LEU A 327 5.64 14.88 -5.17
N GLY A 328 6.86 14.36 -5.32
CA GLY A 328 8.08 15.12 -5.47
C GLY A 328 8.47 15.34 -6.94
N THR A 329 9.37 14.51 -7.46
CA THR A 329 10.02 14.74 -8.77
C THR A 329 9.05 14.74 -9.95
N ASN A 330 7.99 13.94 -9.90
CA ASN A 330 6.94 13.93 -10.92
C ASN A 330 6.15 15.24 -10.99
N CYS A 331 6.08 16.00 -9.90
CA CYS A 331 5.55 17.35 -9.84
C CYS A 331 6.62 18.43 -10.07
N GLY A 332 7.89 18.05 -10.31
CA GLY A 332 9.00 18.98 -10.50
C GLY A 332 9.60 19.53 -9.20
N VAL A 333 9.22 19.00 -8.04
CA VAL A 333 9.80 19.36 -6.74
C VAL A 333 11.22 18.81 -6.63
N SER A 334 12.16 19.65 -6.22
CA SER A 334 13.58 19.32 -6.15
C SER A 334 14.22 19.61 -4.78
N ASP A 335 13.42 20.07 -3.82
CA ASP A 335 13.84 20.32 -2.43
C ASP A 335 13.14 19.32 -1.49
N PRO A 336 13.91 18.58 -0.65
CA PRO A 336 13.33 17.61 0.27
C PRO A 336 12.52 18.23 1.41
N ASP A 337 12.77 19.49 1.81
CA ASP A 337 11.98 20.16 2.85
C ASP A 337 10.58 20.51 2.32
N ASP A 338 10.49 20.96 1.06
CA ASP A 338 9.21 21.20 0.38
C ASP A 338 8.40 19.90 0.27
N LEU A 339 9.05 18.81 -0.15
CA LEU A 339 8.40 17.50 -0.22
C LEU A 339 7.92 17.05 1.16
N ALA A 340 8.72 17.19 2.21
CA ALA A 340 8.35 16.79 3.57
C ALA A 340 7.12 17.55 4.07
N ALA A 341 7.02 18.84 3.77
CA ALA A 341 5.86 19.66 4.11
C ALA A 341 4.59 19.19 3.38
N LEU A 342 4.67 18.93 2.07
CA LEU A 342 3.56 18.39 1.29
C LEU A 342 3.15 16.99 1.76
N ASN A 343 4.11 16.13 2.09
CA ASN A 343 3.87 14.79 2.60
C ASN A 343 3.16 14.82 3.97
N TYR A 344 3.53 15.76 4.84
CA TYR A 344 2.82 15.98 6.11
C TYR A 344 1.34 16.28 5.87
N ILE A 345 1.04 17.21 4.94
CA ILE A 345 -0.34 17.56 4.58
C ILE A 345 -1.08 16.33 4.05
N ALA A 346 -0.48 15.57 3.14
CA ALA A 346 -1.09 14.36 2.60
C ALA A 346 -1.40 13.30 3.69
N ASN A 347 -0.50 13.11 4.66
CA ASN A 347 -0.72 12.24 5.80
C ASN A 347 -1.87 12.74 6.69
N ASP A 348 -1.95 14.05 6.92
CA ASP A 348 -3.04 14.66 7.72
C ASP A 348 -4.39 14.54 7.02
N LEU A 349 -4.41 14.57 5.70
CA LEU A 349 -5.62 14.32 4.90
C LEU A 349 -5.96 12.83 4.78
N GLY A 350 -4.99 11.94 5.01
CA GLY A 350 -5.16 10.50 4.83
C GLY A 350 -5.31 10.08 3.38
N ILE A 351 -4.50 10.65 2.48
CA ILE A 351 -4.58 10.41 1.03
C ILE A 351 -3.33 9.72 0.47
N ASP A 352 -3.52 8.99 -0.62
CA ASP A 352 -2.47 8.32 -1.38
C ASP A 352 -1.55 9.35 -2.07
N THR A 353 -0.28 9.38 -1.68
CA THR A 353 0.71 10.30 -2.25
C THR A 353 1.08 9.98 -3.70
N ILE A 354 0.91 8.73 -4.15
CA ILE A 354 1.13 8.33 -5.54
C ILE A 354 0.03 8.95 -6.41
N GLU A 355 -1.22 8.65 -6.10
CA GLU A 355 -2.38 9.15 -6.85
C GLU A 355 -2.47 10.69 -6.79
N THR A 356 -2.22 11.28 -5.61
CA THR A 356 -2.21 12.73 -5.41
C THR A 356 -1.11 13.40 -6.23
N GLY A 357 0.11 12.86 -6.22
CA GLY A 357 1.23 13.41 -6.98
C GLY A 357 1.00 13.34 -8.49
N ALA A 358 0.50 12.20 -8.98
CA ALA A 358 0.14 12.06 -10.38
C ALA A 358 -0.99 13.03 -10.80
N MET A 359 -2.02 13.17 -9.95
CA MET A 359 -3.13 14.11 -10.18
C MET A 359 -2.64 15.57 -10.22
N LEU A 360 -1.78 15.99 -9.28
CA LEU A 360 -1.19 17.34 -9.29
C LEU A 360 -0.32 17.58 -10.53
N ALA A 361 0.46 16.59 -10.96
CA ALA A 361 1.23 16.69 -12.20
C ALA A 361 0.34 16.83 -13.44
N VAL A 362 -0.83 16.18 -13.47
CA VAL A 362 -1.83 16.34 -14.55
C VAL A 362 -2.45 17.73 -14.51
N LEU A 363 -2.69 18.34 -13.35
CA LEU A 363 -3.12 19.74 -13.25
C LEU A 363 -2.05 20.70 -13.81
N MET A 364 -0.77 20.44 -13.56
CA MET A 364 0.34 21.21 -14.12
C MET A 364 0.44 21.00 -15.64
N GLU A 365 0.26 19.80 -16.13
CA GLU A 365 0.18 19.49 -17.57
C GLU A 365 -0.99 20.22 -18.23
N ALA A 366 -2.11 20.41 -17.54
CA ALA A 366 -3.26 21.19 -17.98
C ALA A 366 -3.01 22.72 -17.96
N GLY A 367 -1.85 23.17 -17.45
CA GLY A 367 -1.47 24.58 -17.39
C GLY A 367 -2.07 25.37 -16.22
N LEU A 368 -2.54 24.71 -15.15
CA LEU A 368 -3.04 25.40 -13.96
C LEU A 368 -1.89 25.98 -13.12
N ALA A 369 -0.69 25.42 -13.23
CA ALA A 369 0.54 25.90 -12.60
C ALA A 369 1.76 25.33 -13.34
N ASP A 370 2.93 25.89 -13.07
CA ASP A 370 4.19 25.36 -13.56
C ASP A 370 4.65 24.16 -12.73
N PHE A 371 5.42 23.24 -13.35
CA PHE A 371 6.06 22.16 -12.59
C PHE A 371 7.04 22.73 -11.57
N GLY A 372 6.93 22.27 -10.32
CA GLY A 372 7.71 22.74 -9.18
C GLY A 372 7.05 23.86 -8.38
N ASP A 373 5.83 24.26 -8.73
CA ASP A 373 5.06 25.25 -7.95
C ASP A 373 4.49 24.61 -6.66
N VAL A 374 5.31 24.63 -5.62
CA VAL A 374 4.98 24.06 -4.28
C VAL A 374 3.82 24.82 -3.63
N GLU A 375 3.71 26.13 -3.86
CA GLU A 375 2.61 26.95 -3.30
C GLU A 375 1.26 26.53 -3.90
N PHE A 376 1.22 26.32 -5.22
CA PHE A 376 0.05 25.76 -5.88
C PHE A 376 -0.31 24.38 -5.33
N MET A 377 0.67 23.49 -5.17
CA MET A 377 0.44 22.13 -4.62
C MET A 377 -0.15 22.21 -3.21
N ALA A 378 0.41 23.02 -2.32
CA ALA A 378 -0.10 23.20 -0.96
C ALA A 378 -1.53 23.79 -0.96
N LYS A 379 -1.81 24.76 -1.85
CA LYS A 379 -3.14 25.33 -2.05
C LYS A 379 -4.13 24.28 -2.53
N ALA A 380 -3.75 23.47 -3.52
CA ALA A 380 -4.60 22.39 -4.04
C ALA A 380 -4.95 21.36 -2.94
N LEU A 381 -3.98 20.97 -2.11
CA LEU A 381 -4.23 20.09 -0.96
C LEU A 381 -5.18 20.72 0.06
N LYS A 382 -5.10 22.05 0.27
CA LYS A 382 -6.05 22.78 1.12
C LYS A 382 -7.46 22.80 0.55
N GLU A 383 -7.61 23.00 -0.76
CA GLU A 383 -8.90 22.92 -1.45
C GLU A 383 -9.53 21.52 -1.31
N ILE A 384 -8.70 20.48 -1.46
CA ILE A 384 -9.09 19.08 -1.23
C ILE A 384 -9.53 18.87 0.22
N HIS A 385 -8.78 19.38 1.21
CA HIS A 385 -9.17 19.30 2.62
C HIS A 385 -10.55 19.89 2.88
N LEU A 386 -10.76 21.11 2.37
CA LEU A 386 -12.01 21.84 2.58
C LEU A 386 -13.19 21.29 1.76
N GLY A 387 -12.93 20.42 0.79
CA GLY A 387 -13.96 19.87 -0.10
C GLY A 387 -14.66 20.96 -0.91
N THR A 388 -13.91 21.99 -1.34
CA THR A 388 -14.41 23.01 -2.28
C THR A 388 -14.80 22.36 -3.60
N GLU A 389 -15.42 23.10 -4.50
CA GLU A 389 -15.81 22.59 -5.84
C GLU A 389 -14.59 21.98 -6.56
N ASN A 390 -13.49 22.74 -6.68
CA ASN A 390 -12.25 22.23 -7.27
C ASN A 390 -11.66 21.08 -6.45
N GLY A 391 -11.62 21.21 -5.12
CA GLY A 391 -11.07 20.18 -4.24
C GLY A 391 -11.80 18.84 -4.39
N ARG A 392 -13.12 18.85 -4.55
CA ARG A 392 -13.91 17.62 -4.79
C ARG A 392 -13.65 17.01 -6.15
N ILE A 393 -13.45 17.84 -7.21
CA ILE A 393 -13.06 17.38 -8.55
C ILE A 393 -11.68 16.73 -8.48
N TRP A 394 -10.70 17.41 -7.88
CA TRP A 394 -9.32 16.91 -7.79
C TRP A 394 -9.20 15.66 -6.92
N ALA A 395 -10.01 15.56 -5.87
CA ALA A 395 -10.07 14.37 -5.02
C ALA A 395 -10.56 13.10 -5.74
N GLN A 396 -11.07 13.19 -6.98
CA GLN A 396 -11.52 12.04 -7.76
C GLN A 396 -10.38 11.28 -8.45
N GLY A 397 -9.13 11.75 -8.33
CA GLY A 397 -7.95 11.06 -8.81
C GLY A 397 -7.56 11.39 -10.25
N THR A 398 -6.39 10.88 -10.62
CA THR A 398 -5.64 11.26 -11.82
C THR A 398 -6.43 11.10 -13.12
N ALA A 399 -7.08 9.95 -13.30
CA ALA A 399 -7.83 9.65 -14.53
C ALA A 399 -9.00 10.64 -14.75
N ARG A 400 -9.80 10.87 -13.72
CA ARG A 400 -10.97 11.74 -13.79
C ARG A 400 -10.61 13.21 -13.93
N VAL A 401 -9.52 13.62 -13.28
CA VAL A 401 -8.95 14.98 -13.44
C VAL A 401 -8.42 15.18 -14.86
N GLY A 402 -7.72 14.19 -15.40
CA GLY A 402 -7.26 14.24 -16.79
C GLY A 402 -8.39 14.36 -17.79
N GLU A 403 -9.48 13.61 -17.60
CA GLU A 403 -10.69 13.69 -18.40
C GLU A 403 -11.36 15.09 -18.28
N TYR A 404 -11.51 15.59 -17.05
CA TYR A 404 -12.14 16.90 -16.79
C TYR A 404 -11.42 18.08 -17.47
N TYR A 405 -10.09 18.06 -17.49
CA TYR A 405 -9.26 19.10 -18.11
C TYR A 405 -8.82 18.77 -19.55
N ASN A 406 -9.29 17.67 -20.15
CA ASN A 406 -8.91 17.19 -21.49
C ASN A 406 -7.40 17.05 -21.68
N VAL A 407 -6.71 16.48 -20.69
CA VAL A 407 -5.27 16.20 -20.76
C VAL A 407 -5.05 14.89 -21.49
N GLU A 408 -4.15 14.86 -22.47
CA GLU A 408 -3.81 13.64 -23.21
C GLU A 408 -2.80 12.75 -22.45
N ARG A 409 -1.83 13.37 -21.75
CA ARG A 409 -0.77 12.68 -21.01
C ARG A 409 -1.19 12.37 -19.57
N VAL A 410 -2.03 11.34 -19.41
CA VAL A 410 -2.54 10.88 -18.12
C VAL A 410 -1.93 9.52 -17.79
N PRO A 411 -0.99 9.42 -16.83
CA PRO A 411 -0.23 8.21 -16.53
C PRO A 411 -1.02 7.24 -15.64
N VAL A 412 -2.03 6.58 -16.19
CA VAL A 412 -2.91 5.64 -15.47
C VAL A 412 -3.08 4.31 -16.21
N ILE A 413 -3.28 3.22 -15.45
CA ILE A 413 -3.78 1.94 -15.97
C ILE A 413 -4.95 1.53 -15.06
N LYS A 414 -6.05 1.06 -15.64
CA LYS A 414 -7.29 0.81 -14.88
C LYS A 414 -7.71 1.99 -14.00
N LYS A 415 -7.53 3.21 -14.52
CA LYS A 415 -7.82 4.51 -13.84
C LYS A 415 -7.00 4.80 -12.57
N GLN A 416 -6.01 4.00 -12.25
CA GLN A 416 -5.09 4.22 -11.13
C GLN A 416 -3.73 4.70 -11.62
N ALA A 417 -3.15 5.69 -10.94
CA ALA A 417 -1.86 6.27 -11.30
C ALA A 417 -0.73 5.23 -11.31
N ILE A 418 0.12 5.30 -12.33
CA ILE A 418 1.35 4.50 -12.44
C ILE A 418 2.30 4.89 -11.29
N SER A 419 2.87 3.88 -10.62
CA SER A 419 3.83 4.05 -9.53
C SER A 419 5.16 4.63 -10.04
N ALA A 420 6.09 4.96 -9.11
CA ALA A 420 7.33 5.65 -9.42
C ALA A 420 8.39 4.80 -10.16
N TYR A 421 7.95 4.03 -11.13
CA TYR A 421 8.77 3.17 -11.98
C TYR A 421 8.34 3.33 -13.44
N ASP A 422 9.13 4.09 -14.23
CA ASP A 422 8.75 4.35 -15.62
C ASP A 422 8.75 3.04 -16.44
N PRO A 423 7.62 2.63 -17.04
CA PRO A 423 7.48 1.36 -17.73
C PRO A 423 8.31 1.27 -19.02
N ARG A 424 8.80 2.39 -19.55
CA ARG A 424 9.73 2.41 -20.71
C ARG A 424 11.12 1.88 -20.34
N VAL A 425 11.51 1.94 -19.06
CA VAL A 425 12.84 1.54 -18.55
C VAL A 425 12.75 0.32 -17.64
N ILE A 426 11.76 0.30 -16.75
CA ILE A 426 11.58 -0.77 -15.74
C ILE A 426 10.45 -1.69 -16.20
N GLU A 427 10.71 -2.37 -17.31
CA GLU A 427 9.71 -3.04 -18.13
C GLU A 427 8.97 -4.20 -17.43
N ALA A 428 9.68 -5.03 -16.63
CA ALA A 428 9.02 -6.14 -15.94
C ALA A 428 8.04 -5.65 -14.85
N THR A 429 8.35 -4.56 -14.15
CA THR A 429 7.41 -3.89 -13.25
C THR A 429 6.30 -3.19 -14.04
N GLY A 430 6.63 -2.63 -15.20
CA GLY A 430 5.64 -2.09 -16.15
C GLY A 430 4.59 -3.14 -16.53
N ILE A 431 5.01 -4.35 -16.91
CA ILE A 431 4.11 -5.47 -17.19
C ILE A 431 3.25 -5.80 -15.96
N THR A 432 3.83 -5.85 -14.75
CA THR A 432 3.03 -6.04 -13.54
C THR A 432 1.92 -5.01 -13.42
N MET A 433 2.24 -3.72 -13.58
CA MET A 433 1.25 -2.63 -13.48
C MET A 433 0.17 -2.70 -14.57
N MET A 434 0.50 -3.22 -15.75
CA MET A 434 -0.48 -3.46 -16.83
C MET A 434 -1.48 -4.56 -16.43
N VAL A 435 -0.99 -5.73 -16.05
CA VAL A 435 -1.81 -6.96 -15.98
C VAL A 435 -2.45 -7.21 -14.62
N THR A 436 -1.88 -6.67 -13.53
CA THR A 436 -2.41 -6.94 -12.18
C THR A 436 -3.85 -6.46 -12.01
N ALA A 437 -4.66 -7.26 -11.35
CA ALA A 437 -6.03 -6.90 -11.00
C ALA A 437 -6.12 -5.70 -10.04
N GLN A 438 -5.03 -5.39 -9.34
CA GLN A 438 -4.94 -4.31 -8.34
C GLN A 438 -4.87 -2.89 -8.93
N GLY A 439 -4.89 -2.74 -10.26
CA GLY A 439 -4.60 -1.49 -10.96
C GLY A 439 -3.09 -1.24 -11.09
N ALA A 440 -2.66 -0.07 -11.55
CA ALA A 440 -1.25 0.26 -11.76
C ALA A 440 -0.44 0.26 -10.45
N ASP A 441 -0.25 -0.91 -9.86
CA ASP A 441 0.35 -1.06 -8.52
C ASP A 441 1.64 -1.88 -8.56
N HIS A 442 2.78 -1.25 -8.25
CA HIS A 442 4.07 -1.91 -8.16
C HIS A 442 4.14 -2.90 -6.99
N THR A 443 3.35 -2.69 -5.93
CA THR A 443 3.35 -3.60 -4.78
C THR A 443 2.79 -4.98 -5.11
N ALA A 444 2.05 -5.08 -6.21
CA ALA A 444 1.58 -6.37 -6.73
C ALA A 444 2.72 -7.27 -7.24
N GLY A 445 3.87 -6.68 -7.63
CA GLY A 445 5.07 -7.42 -8.05
C GLY A 445 6.12 -6.46 -8.63
N ASN A 446 7.25 -6.29 -7.93
CA ASN A 446 8.26 -5.29 -8.29
C ASN A 446 9.65 -5.89 -8.48
N VAL A 447 10.23 -5.67 -9.67
CA VAL A 447 11.59 -6.10 -10.05
C VAL A 447 12.40 -4.93 -10.62
N PRO A 448 12.59 -3.82 -9.86
CA PRO A 448 13.08 -2.56 -10.39
C PRO A 448 14.54 -2.59 -10.84
N ARG A 449 15.34 -3.54 -10.32
CA ARG A 449 16.78 -3.66 -10.64
C ARG A 449 17.08 -4.63 -11.78
N MET A 450 16.05 -5.20 -12.39
CA MET A 450 16.22 -6.13 -13.51
C MET A 450 16.68 -5.36 -14.75
N LYS A 451 17.79 -5.80 -15.36
CA LYS A 451 18.23 -5.30 -16.67
C LYS A 451 17.32 -5.89 -17.75
N SER A 452 16.31 -5.16 -18.14
CA SER A 452 15.21 -5.66 -18.96
C SER A 452 15.39 -5.48 -20.46
N ARG A 453 16.12 -4.47 -20.90
CA ARG A 453 16.18 -4.00 -22.30
C ARG A 453 16.53 -5.07 -23.35
N HIS A 454 17.34 -6.05 -22.98
CA HIS A 454 17.77 -7.14 -23.88
C HIS A 454 16.93 -8.41 -23.76
N LYS A 455 15.90 -8.39 -22.89
CA LYS A 455 15.02 -9.52 -22.66
C LYS A 455 13.83 -9.48 -23.59
N ASN A 456 13.35 -10.67 -23.96
CA ASN A 456 12.10 -10.81 -24.70
C ASN A 456 10.89 -10.72 -23.75
N VAL A 457 9.69 -10.65 -24.31
CA VAL A 457 8.45 -10.51 -23.56
C VAL A 457 8.21 -11.70 -22.61
N ASP A 458 8.55 -12.92 -23.02
CA ASP A 458 8.36 -14.11 -22.19
C ASP A 458 9.22 -14.10 -20.94
N GLU A 459 10.50 -13.71 -21.05
CA GLU A 459 11.40 -13.57 -19.89
C GLU A 459 10.92 -12.49 -18.92
N LEU A 460 10.38 -11.38 -19.43
CA LEU A 460 9.85 -10.28 -18.61
C LEU A 460 8.53 -10.69 -17.93
N MET A 461 7.65 -11.41 -18.63
CA MET A 461 6.42 -11.95 -18.06
C MET A 461 6.73 -12.99 -16.96
N GLU A 462 7.72 -13.87 -17.16
CA GLU A 462 8.14 -14.83 -16.13
C GLU A 462 8.64 -14.11 -14.86
N ALA A 463 9.46 -13.08 -15.03
CA ALA A 463 9.97 -12.29 -13.90
C ALA A 463 8.86 -11.52 -13.17
N SER A 464 7.94 -10.91 -13.93
CA SER A 464 6.76 -10.24 -13.39
C SER A 464 5.87 -11.21 -12.61
N LEU A 465 5.56 -12.38 -13.19
CA LEU A 465 4.69 -13.38 -12.57
C LEU A 465 5.29 -13.96 -11.29
N ALA A 466 6.59 -14.25 -11.28
CA ALA A 466 7.30 -14.71 -10.09
C ALA A 466 7.24 -13.66 -8.95
N ALA A 467 7.41 -12.38 -9.28
CA ALA A 467 7.28 -11.29 -8.31
C ALA A 467 5.84 -11.13 -7.81
N GLN A 468 4.84 -11.29 -8.68
CA GLN A 468 3.41 -11.23 -8.32
C GLN A 468 3.01 -12.39 -7.39
N LEU A 469 3.45 -13.62 -7.68
CA LEU A 469 3.23 -14.78 -6.81
C LEU A 469 3.79 -14.56 -5.41
N SER A 470 5.04 -14.09 -5.33
CA SER A 470 5.69 -13.79 -4.06
C SER A 470 4.98 -12.69 -3.27
N SER A 471 4.57 -11.61 -3.95
CA SER A 471 3.84 -10.50 -3.31
C SER A 471 2.48 -10.96 -2.82
N ALA A 472 1.71 -11.68 -3.62
CA ALA A 472 0.40 -12.19 -3.23
C ALA A 472 0.48 -13.14 -2.03
N ALA A 473 1.48 -14.03 -1.98
CA ALA A 473 1.71 -14.91 -0.85
C ALA A 473 2.09 -14.12 0.42
N THR A 474 3.00 -13.16 0.28
CA THR A 474 3.48 -12.32 1.38
C THR A 474 2.35 -11.48 1.98
N ASP A 475 1.55 -10.81 1.14
CA ASP A 475 0.40 -9.99 1.55
C ASP A 475 -0.70 -10.85 2.20
N SER A 476 -0.92 -12.07 1.69
CA SER A 476 -1.89 -13.02 2.27
C SER A 476 -1.47 -13.52 3.66
N LEU A 477 -0.18 -13.48 3.97
CA LEU A 477 0.35 -13.84 5.29
C LEU A 477 0.56 -12.64 6.22
N GLY A 478 0.18 -11.43 5.81
CA GLY A 478 0.38 -10.20 6.58
C GLY A 478 1.84 -9.84 6.80
N LEU A 479 2.72 -10.35 5.94
CA LEU A 479 4.17 -10.07 5.95
C LEU A 479 4.47 -8.84 5.07
N CYS A 480 5.59 -8.17 5.34
CA CYS A 480 6.11 -7.14 4.45
C CYS A 480 7.08 -7.75 3.43
N ILE A 481 6.93 -7.37 2.16
CA ILE A 481 7.74 -7.86 1.03
C ILE A 481 9.25 -7.62 1.23
N PHE A 482 9.66 -6.66 2.04
CA PHE A 482 11.08 -6.42 2.32
C PHE A 482 11.75 -7.54 3.13
N GLY A 483 10.98 -8.48 3.69
CA GLY A 483 11.49 -9.72 4.27
C GLY A 483 11.83 -10.82 3.26
N ARG A 484 11.61 -10.59 1.95
CA ARG A 484 11.74 -11.62 0.89
C ARG A 484 13.11 -12.28 0.79
N SER A 485 14.18 -11.62 1.23
CA SER A 485 15.52 -12.22 1.30
C SER A 485 15.59 -13.45 2.20
N VAL A 486 14.63 -13.62 3.11
CA VAL A 486 14.49 -14.80 3.96
C VAL A 486 13.22 -15.58 3.60
N THR A 487 12.07 -14.91 3.47
CA THR A 487 10.79 -15.59 3.24
C THR A 487 10.74 -16.38 1.93
N ASN A 488 11.37 -15.86 0.86
CA ASN A 488 11.35 -16.51 -0.45
C ASN A 488 12.45 -17.57 -0.62
N THR A 489 13.48 -17.52 0.21
CA THR A 489 14.61 -18.45 0.14
C THR A 489 14.53 -19.60 1.15
N ASN A 490 13.60 -19.50 2.11
CA ASN A 490 13.44 -20.50 3.19
C ASN A 490 11.95 -20.74 3.49
N LEU A 491 11.26 -21.37 2.52
CA LEU A 491 9.83 -21.68 2.65
C LEU A 491 9.52 -22.64 3.78
N ASP A 492 10.39 -23.64 4.01
CA ASP A 492 10.27 -24.56 5.16
C ASP A 492 10.21 -23.81 6.49
N PHE A 493 11.05 -22.79 6.63
CA PHE A 493 11.09 -21.98 7.84
C PHE A 493 9.79 -21.19 8.05
N ILE A 494 9.31 -20.49 7.03
CA ILE A 494 8.11 -19.64 7.14
C ILE A 494 6.86 -20.50 7.35
N VAL A 495 6.67 -21.54 6.54
CA VAL A 495 5.50 -22.43 6.65
C VAL A 495 5.57 -23.26 7.93
N GLY A 496 6.77 -23.75 8.30
CA GLY A 496 6.99 -24.43 9.58
C GLY A 496 6.68 -23.53 10.78
N SER A 497 6.98 -22.23 10.71
CA SER A 497 6.62 -21.26 11.75
C SER A 497 5.10 -21.09 11.87
N ILE A 498 4.36 -21.11 10.76
CA ILE A 498 2.88 -21.10 10.74
C ILE A 498 2.35 -22.38 11.40
N ASN A 499 2.93 -23.55 11.05
CA ASN A 499 2.55 -24.83 11.64
C ASN A 499 2.70 -24.82 13.16
N HIS A 500 3.81 -24.31 13.68
CA HIS A 500 4.02 -24.14 15.13
C HIS A 500 3.03 -23.14 15.76
N ALA A 501 2.70 -22.09 15.06
CA ALA A 501 1.81 -21.06 15.60
C ALA A 501 0.36 -21.54 15.73
N HIS A 502 -0.12 -22.33 14.76
CA HIS A 502 -1.53 -22.68 14.62
C HIS A 502 -1.84 -24.17 14.63
N GLY A 503 -0.84 -25.04 14.87
CA GLY A 503 -1.04 -26.50 14.96
C GLY A 503 -1.41 -27.14 13.63
N THR A 504 -0.91 -26.61 12.53
CA THR A 504 -1.12 -27.13 11.18
C THR A 504 0.02 -28.07 10.74
N ASN A 505 -0.15 -28.71 9.59
CA ASN A 505 0.87 -29.52 8.94
C ASN A 505 0.99 -29.16 7.46
N LEU A 506 1.03 -27.83 7.18
CA LEU A 506 1.17 -27.29 5.84
C LEU A 506 2.56 -27.64 5.28
N LYS A 507 2.61 -27.92 3.98
CA LYS A 507 3.86 -28.16 3.27
C LYS A 507 4.47 -26.84 2.80
N PRO A 508 5.79 -26.78 2.52
CA PRO A 508 6.45 -25.55 2.05
C PRO A 508 5.80 -24.92 0.82
N GLU A 509 5.24 -25.76 -0.07
CA GLU A 509 4.53 -25.36 -1.29
C GLU A 509 3.33 -24.45 -1.00
N PHE A 510 2.75 -24.52 0.19
CA PHE A 510 1.63 -23.67 0.63
C PHE A 510 1.89 -22.19 0.37
N PHE A 511 3.14 -21.72 0.52
CA PHE A 511 3.49 -20.32 0.24
C PHE A 511 3.21 -19.95 -1.22
N ASN A 512 3.63 -20.78 -2.16
CA ASN A 512 3.40 -20.53 -3.58
C ASN A 512 1.93 -20.80 -3.98
N GLU A 513 1.29 -21.76 -3.37
CA GLU A 513 -0.11 -22.12 -3.60
C GLU A 513 -1.04 -20.96 -3.21
N ILE A 514 -0.88 -20.37 -2.02
CA ILE A 514 -1.71 -19.24 -1.60
C ILE A 514 -1.50 -18.02 -2.50
N GLY A 515 -0.28 -17.76 -2.95
CA GLY A 515 0.01 -16.70 -3.92
C GLY A 515 -0.71 -16.95 -5.25
N ARG A 516 -0.61 -18.16 -5.80
CA ARG A 516 -1.27 -18.57 -7.04
C ARG A 516 -2.80 -18.47 -6.93
N GLU A 517 -3.37 -19.02 -5.88
CA GLU A 517 -4.83 -18.97 -5.67
C GLU A 517 -5.31 -17.52 -5.55
N THR A 518 -4.59 -16.67 -4.84
CA THR A 518 -4.91 -15.24 -4.71
C THR A 518 -4.98 -14.55 -6.07
N LEU A 519 -3.95 -14.71 -6.91
CA LEU A 519 -3.92 -14.09 -8.24
C LEU A 519 -5.08 -14.57 -9.13
N LEU A 520 -5.43 -15.86 -9.08
CA LEU A 520 -6.54 -16.41 -9.84
C LEU A 520 -7.89 -15.88 -9.37
N LEU A 521 -8.10 -15.74 -8.05
CA LEU A 521 -9.32 -15.17 -7.49
C LEU A 521 -9.49 -13.69 -7.86
N GLU A 522 -8.41 -12.91 -7.80
CA GLU A 522 -8.42 -11.50 -8.19
C GLU A 522 -8.69 -11.31 -9.68
N TYR A 523 -8.06 -12.11 -10.52
CA TYR A 523 -8.33 -12.10 -11.96
C TYR A 523 -9.79 -12.42 -12.27
N GLU A 524 -10.35 -13.46 -11.62
CA GLU A 524 -11.76 -13.84 -11.76
C GLU A 524 -12.71 -12.72 -11.31
N PHE A 525 -12.40 -12.04 -10.19
CA PHE A 525 -13.17 -10.88 -9.74
C PHE A 525 -13.22 -9.77 -10.81
N ASN A 526 -12.07 -9.41 -11.37
CA ASN A 526 -12.01 -8.36 -12.39
C ASN A 526 -12.71 -8.79 -13.68
N ARG A 527 -12.61 -10.06 -14.06
CA ARG A 527 -13.38 -10.61 -15.19
C ARG A 527 -14.89 -10.44 -14.98
N GLN A 528 -15.39 -10.75 -13.78
CA GLN A 528 -16.80 -10.54 -13.42
C GLN A 528 -17.16 -9.05 -13.35
N ALA A 529 -16.24 -8.18 -12.97
CA ALA A 529 -16.40 -6.73 -12.96
C ALA A 529 -16.38 -6.10 -14.37
N GLY A 530 -16.12 -6.90 -15.44
CA GLY A 530 -16.18 -6.48 -16.84
C GLY A 530 -14.84 -5.98 -17.41
N PHE A 531 -13.71 -6.24 -16.74
CA PHE A 531 -12.39 -5.89 -17.28
C PHE A 531 -12.03 -6.77 -18.48
N THR A 532 -11.40 -6.15 -19.46
CA THR A 532 -10.96 -6.75 -20.73
C THR A 532 -9.47 -6.49 -20.96
N VAL A 533 -8.94 -6.96 -22.09
CA VAL A 533 -7.54 -6.75 -22.47
C VAL A 533 -7.20 -5.25 -22.64
N GLU A 534 -8.15 -4.46 -23.09
CA GLU A 534 -7.99 -3.01 -23.31
C GLU A 534 -7.70 -2.25 -22.00
N ASP A 535 -8.18 -2.76 -20.88
CA ASP A 535 -7.93 -2.15 -19.55
C ASP A 535 -6.47 -2.32 -19.07
N ASP A 536 -5.73 -3.26 -19.68
CA ASP A 536 -4.32 -3.51 -19.37
C ASP A 536 -3.36 -2.60 -20.16
N GLU A 537 -3.86 -1.76 -21.09
CA GLU A 537 -3.02 -0.98 -21.99
C GLU A 537 -2.35 0.22 -21.28
N LEU A 538 -1.09 0.48 -21.65
CA LEU A 538 -0.41 1.72 -21.25
C LEU A 538 -0.96 2.92 -22.02
N PRO A 539 -0.96 4.13 -21.42
CA PRO A 539 -1.24 5.35 -22.15
C PRO A 539 -0.31 5.54 -23.36
N ALA A 540 -0.88 6.03 -24.46
CA ALA A 540 -0.22 6.12 -25.77
C ALA A 540 1.14 6.84 -25.75
N PHE A 541 1.29 7.85 -24.88
CA PHE A 541 2.53 8.62 -24.84
C PHE A 541 3.74 7.78 -24.39
N PHE A 542 3.57 6.69 -23.63
CA PHE A 542 4.67 5.78 -23.28
C PHE A 542 5.25 5.04 -24.50
N TYR A 543 4.45 4.85 -25.55
CA TYR A 543 4.90 4.23 -26.80
C TYR A 543 5.46 5.27 -27.79
N ASN A 544 4.95 6.50 -27.76
CA ASN A 544 5.21 7.52 -28.77
C ASN A 544 6.32 8.49 -28.36
N GLU A 545 6.59 8.65 -27.07
CA GLU A 545 7.58 9.59 -26.54
C GLU A 545 8.82 8.84 -26.00
N ALA A 546 9.98 9.10 -26.60
CA ALA A 546 11.24 8.57 -26.10
C ALA A 546 11.64 9.28 -24.79
N LEU A 547 11.92 8.51 -23.75
CA LEU A 547 12.24 9.02 -22.42
C LEU A 547 13.70 9.47 -22.31
N HIS A 548 13.95 10.74 -21.98
CA HIS A 548 15.29 11.21 -21.63
C HIS A 548 15.72 10.64 -20.26
N PRO A 549 16.99 10.22 -20.03
CA PRO A 549 18.13 10.22 -20.98
C PRO A 549 18.27 8.93 -21.79
N THR A 550 17.42 7.92 -21.57
CA THR A 550 17.60 6.58 -22.14
C THR A 550 17.18 6.47 -23.61
N ASN A 551 16.36 7.42 -24.10
CA ASN A 551 15.72 7.40 -25.42
C ASN A 551 14.88 6.14 -25.68
N GLN A 552 14.30 5.55 -24.61
CA GLN A 552 13.49 4.36 -24.68
C GLN A 552 12.00 4.71 -24.76
N THR A 553 11.24 3.87 -25.48
CA THR A 553 9.76 3.83 -25.47
C THR A 553 9.28 2.48 -24.95
N ALA A 554 8.04 2.39 -24.52
CA ALA A 554 7.42 1.11 -24.17
C ALA A 554 7.41 0.18 -25.38
N ARG A 555 7.63 -1.11 -25.17
CA ARG A 555 7.78 -2.10 -26.24
C ARG A 555 6.59 -3.02 -26.42
N PHE A 556 5.82 -3.28 -25.37
CA PHE A 556 4.81 -4.33 -25.33
C PHE A 556 3.41 -3.75 -25.08
N HIS A 557 2.46 -4.17 -25.89
CA HIS A 557 1.06 -3.82 -25.75
C HIS A 557 0.28 -4.85 -24.92
N ALA A 558 -0.91 -4.48 -24.45
CA ALA A 558 -1.74 -5.34 -23.61
C ALA A 558 -2.00 -6.74 -24.20
N PRO A 559 -2.30 -6.92 -25.50
CA PRO A 559 -2.51 -8.26 -26.07
C PRO A 559 -1.30 -9.21 -25.95
N GLU A 560 -0.08 -8.67 -25.85
CA GLU A 560 1.15 -9.47 -25.73
C GLU A 560 1.38 -9.98 -24.29
N VAL A 561 0.80 -9.32 -23.28
CA VAL A 561 1.07 -9.59 -21.86
C VAL A 561 -0.16 -10.00 -21.05
N HIS A 562 -1.37 -9.69 -21.51
CA HIS A 562 -2.65 -9.93 -20.83
C HIS A 562 -2.84 -11.36 -20.34
N ASN A 563 -2.38 -12.35 -21.11
CA ASN A 563 -2.54 -13.77 -20.82
C ASN A 563 -1.54 -14.33 -19.79
N ILE A 564 -0.85 -13.48 -19.05
CA ILE A 564 0.21 -13.90 -18.11
C ILE A 564 -0.27 -14.95 -17.09
N TYR A 565 -1.52 -14.87 -16.64
CA TYR A 565 -2.07 -15.79 -15.62
C TYR A 565 -2.43 -17.17 -16.16
N GLU A 566 -2.52 -17.37 -17.48
CA GLU A 566 -2.61 -18.70 -18.08
C GLU A 566 -1.37 -19.54 -17.77
N ARG A 567 -0.22 -18.90 -17.56
CA ARG A 567 1.03 -19.54 -17.18
C ARG A 567 0.97 -20.20 -15.79
N LEU A 568 0.08 -19.75 -14.90
CA LEU A 568 -0.16 -20.36 -13.59
C LEU A 568 -0.72 -21.78 -13.67
N ASN A 569 -1.34 -22.15 -14.80
CA ASN A 569 -1.89 -23.48 -15.03
C ASN A 569 -0.89 -24.45 -15.67
N ARG A 570 0.31 -24.00 -16.05
CA ARG A 570 1.37 -24.86 -16.59
C ARG A 570 2.05 -25.63 -15.45
N PRO A 571 2.37 -26.93 -15.62
CA PRO A 571 3.17 -27.64 -14.64
C PRO A 571 4.48 -26.88 -14.41
N GLN A 572 4.82 -26.63 -13.15
CA GLN A 572 6.09 -26.00 -12.82
C GLN A 572 7.22 -26.89 -13.33
N GLN A 573 7.95 -26.45 -14.33
CA GLN A 573 9.25 -27.03 -14.64
C GLN A 573 10.17 -26.66 -13.47
N GLU A 574 10.76 -27.66 -12.81
CA GLU A 574 11.79 -27.49 -11.79
C GLU A 574 12.90 -26.60 -12.37
N LYS A 575 12.82 -25.31 -12.12
CA LYS A 575 13.93 -24.38 -12.37
C LYS A 575 14.53 -23.97 -11.03
N GLY A 576 15.83 -24.26 -10.91
CA GLY A 576 16.65 -23.90 -9.79
C GLY A 576 16.54 -22.43 -9.43
N GLY A 577 16.73 -22.16 -8.13
CA GLY A 577 16.52 -20.86 -7.51
C GLY A 577 17.24 -19.69 -8.20
N TYR A 578 16.57 -18.56 -8.16
CA TYR A 578 17.12 -17.25 -8.51
C TYR A 578 17.53 -16.51 -7.24
#